data_5f3d042192d48e58cd6939c4548f94db
#
_entry.id   5f3d042192d48e58cd6939c4548f94db
#
_cell.length_a   1.000
_cell.length_b   1.000
_cell.length_c   1.000
_cell.angle_alpha   90.00
_cell.angle_beta   90.00
_cell.angle_gamma   90.00
#
_symmetry.space_group_name_H-M   'P 1'
#
loop_
_entity.id
_entity.type
_entity.pdbx_description
1 polymer ?
#
loop_
_entity_poly.entity_id
_entity_poly.type
_entity_poly.pdbx_seq_one_letter_code
_entity_poly.pdbx_strand_id
1 'polypeptide(L)'
;MVAEFTSDPIEHRLWLDEQRPGGSSTPGNGRGSRQLGRRAIVIGAGMGGLAAAGALAKYFERVEILERDRLAATAGSRSGTPQDRHPHGLLAGGLRALDRIFSGFKHDLAAAGAVPVTFARDVQFERPDVGVLPKRDFGISVLCATRPLIELVLRRRAEAVANITLRSASRVIGIVPAAGGAGVRGVQFVNGSGRFETLDADLVVDASGRGAPTLSLLDALCWDRPQMTEIGVDITYATAVVEIPPHATSE
;
A
#
# COMPACT_ATOMS: atom_id res chain seq x y z
N MET A 1 15.06 17.89 12.31
CA MET A 1 15.07 16.53 12.89
C MET A 1 15.96 15.69 12.00
N VAL A 2 17.12 15.32 12.48
CA VAL A 2 18.06 14.44 11.76
C VAL A 2 17.82 13.04 12.30
N ALA A 3 17.38 12.13 11.45
CA ALA A 3 17.25 10.71 11.81
C ALA A 3 18.50 9.99 11.30
N GLU A 4 19.32 9.50 12.21
CA GLU A 4 20.42 8.62 11.88
C GLU A 4 19.97 7.17 11.91
N PHE A 5 20.15 6.47 10.81
CA PHE A 5 19.84 5.06 10.67
C PHE A 5 21.14 4.27 10.73
N THR A 6 21.42 3.65 11.84
CA THR A 6 22.48 2.65 11.95
C THR A 6 21.80 1.26 11.97
N SER A 7 21.85 0.53 10.87
CA SER A 7 21.49 -0.89 10.87
C SER A 7 22.77 -1.71 10.74
N ASP A 8 23.15 -2.40 11.81
CA ASP A 8 24.11 -3.49 11.73
C ASP A 8 23.51 -4.62 10.88
N PRO A 9 24.20 -5.13 9.86
CA PRO A 9 23.74 -6.29 9.09
C PRO A 9 23.41 -7.51 9.93
N ILE A 10 24.02 -7.66 11.10
CA ILE A 10 23.76 -8.74 12.07
C ILE A 10 22.42 -8.51 12.76
N GLU A 11 22.11 -7.29 13.20
CA GLU A 11 20.82 -6.95 13.82
C GLU A 11 19.66 -7.11 12.83
N HIS A 12 19.86 -6.73 11.57
CA HIS A 12 18.87 -6.93 10.52
C HIS A 12 18.58 -8.42 10.29
N ARG A 13 19.61 -9.27 10.32
CA ARG A 13 19.45 -10.73 10.18
C ARG A 13 18.76 -11.34 11.39
N LEU A 14 19.10 -10.95 12.60
CA LEU A 14 18.45 -11.40 13.85
C LEU A 14 16.97 -10.99 13.86
N TRP A 15 16.67 -9.75 13.45
CA TRP A 15 15.28 -9.27 13.34
C TRP A 15 14.46 -10.10 12.34
N LEU A 16 15.05 -10.51 11.22
CA LEU A 16 14.41 -11.40 10.24
C LEU A 16 14.14 -12.79 10.84
N ASP A 17 15.06 -13.32 11.63
CA ASP A 17 14.92 -14.64 12.26
C ASP A 17 13.84 -14.64 13.36
N GLU A 18 13.75 -13.59 14.17
CA GLU A 18 12.69 -13.41 15.17
C GLU A 18 11.30 -13.25 14.54
N GLN A 19 11.22 -12.77 13.31
CA GLN A 19 9.96 -12.57 12.59
C GLN A 19 9.54 -13.76 11.73
N ARG A 20 10.33 -14.85 11.69
CA ARG A 20 9.90 -16.08 11.02
C ARG A 20 8.62 -16.58 11.69
N PRO A 21 7.55 -16.88 10.96
CA PRO A 21 6.38 -17.50 11.54
C PRO A 21 6.82 -18.82 12.17
N GLY A 22 6.80 -18.88 13.49
CA GLY A 22 7.00 -20.12 14.22
C GLY A 22 6.05 -21.17 13.68
N GLY A 23 6.60 -22.35 13.35
CA GLY A 23 6.05 -23.54 12.74
C GLY A 23 4.54 -23.52 12.43
N SER A 24 4.24 -23.81 11.19
CA SER A 24 2.94 -24.20 10.59
C SER A 24 1.76 -24.29 11.58
N SER A 25 1.14 -23.19 11.91
CA SER A 25 -0.28 -23.19 12.19
C SER A 25 -0.97 -23.05 10.83
N THR A 26 -1.26 -24.16 10.20
CA THR A 26 -2.30 -24.22 9.17
C THR A 26 -3.50 -23.48 9.73
N PRO A 27 -4.02 -22.43 9.08
CA PRO A 27 -5.24 -21.79 9.54
C PRO A 27 -6.30 -22.88 9.51
N GLY A 28 -6.77 -23.25 10.70
CA GLY A 28 -7.84 -24.24 10.84
C GLY A 28 -8.98 -23.82 9.94
N ASN A 29 -9.45 -24.79 9.16
CA ASN A 29 -10.60 -24.72 8.26
C ASN A 29 -11.87 -24.46 9.10
N GLY A 30 -12.02 -23.19 9.54
CA GLY A 30 -13.04 -22.74 10.46
C GLY A 30 -13.88 -21.62 9.87
N ARG A 31 -15.01 -21.96 9.30
CA ARG A 31 -16.08 -21.18 8.64
C ARG A 31 -15.68 -20.67 7.27
N GLY A 32 -16.11 -21.36 6.22
CA GLY A 32 -16.00 -20.89 4.85
C GLY A 32 -16.46 -19.42 4.79
N SER A 33 -15.60 -18.53 4.33
CA SER A 33 -15.95 -17.14 4.18
C SER A 33 -17.15 -17.09 3.23
N ARG A 34 -18.26 -16.48 3.67
CA ARG A 34 -19.45 -16.34 2.82
C ARG A 34 -19.03 -15.56 1.58
N GLN A 35 -19.12 -16.20 0.44
CA GLN A 35 -18.89 -15.56 -0.84
C GLN A 35 -19.89 -14.43 -1.04
N LEU A 36 -19.41 -13.23 -1.32
CA LEU A 36 -20.23 -12.03 -1.48
C LEU A 36 -20.59 -11.76 -2.94
N GLY A 37 -19.80 -12.27 -3.88
CA GLY A 37 -20.03 -12.07 -5.30
C GLY A 37 -19.03 -12.83 -6.16
N ARG A 38 -19.22 -12.75 -7.47
CA ARG A 38 -18.35 -13.41 -8.46
C ARG A 38 -17.13 -12.56 -8.77
N ARG A 39 -17.32 -11.23 -8.97
CA ARG A 39 -16.23 -10.33 -9.36
C ARG A 39 -16.25 -9.03 -8.58
N ALA A 40 -15.11 -8.69 -8.00
CA ALA A 40 -14.81 -7.35 -7.52
C ALA A 40 -13.81 -6.67 -8.45
N ILE A 41 -13.99 -5.39 -8.71
CA ILE A 41 -13.02 -4.55 -9.44
C ILE A 41 -12.47 -3.51 -8.48
N VAL A 42 -11.14 -3.35 -8.50
CA VAL A 42 -10.43 -2.31 -7.75
C VAL A 42 -9.79 -1.35 -8.74
N ILE A 43 -10.11 -0.08 -8.65
CA ILE A 43 -9.55 0.99 -9.48
C ILE A 43 -8.31 1.55 -8.80
N GLY A 44 -7.14 1.33 -9.41
CA GLY A 44 -5.84 1.76 -8.93
C GLY A 44 -5.06 0.70 -8.16
N ALA A 45 -3.76 0.58 -8.47
CA ALA A 45 -2.81 -0.35 -7.84
C ALA A 45 -1.84 0.36 -6.88
N GLY A 46 -2.26 1.45 -6.25
CA GLY A 46 -1.56 2.03 -5.11
C GLY A 46 -1.74 1.17 -3.85
N MET A 47 -1.13 1.58 -2.73
CA MET A 47 -1.19 0.84 -1.46
C MET A 47 -2.63 0.49 -1.05
N GLY A 48 -3.56 1.46 -1.18
CA GLY A 48 -4.97 1.25 -0.83
C GLY A 48 -5.66 0.21 -1.73
N GLY A 49 -5.42 0.28 -3.04
CA GLY A 49 -6.01 -0.66 -4.00
C GLY A 49 -5.46 -2.08 -3.86
N LEU A 50 -4.15 -2.24 -3.69
CA LEU A 50 -3.53 -3.54 -3.46
C LEU A 50 -4.04 -4.18 -2.15
N ALA A 51 -4.13 -3.39 -1.07
CA ALA A 51 -4.68 -3.86 0.21
C ALA A 51 -6.15 -4.24 0.09
N ALA A 52 -6.96 -3.42 -0.60
CA ALA A 52 -8.38 -3.72 -0.86
C ALA A 52 -8.53 -5.03 -1.64
N ALA A 53 -7.75 -5.22 -2.71
CA ALA A 53 -7.79 -6.46 -3.49
C ALA A 53 -7.46 -7.70 -2.64
N GLY A 54 -6.41 -7.63 -1.81
CA GLY A 54 -6.07 -8.72 -0.89
C GLY A 54 -7.17 -9.00 0.14
N ALA A 55 -7.80 -7.97 0.69
CA ALA A 55 -8.91 -8.14 1.62
C ALA A 55 -10.15 -8.77 0.96
N LEU A 56 -10.42 -8.43 -0.30
CA LEU A 56 -11.57 -8.91 -1.06
C LEU A 56 -11.38 -10.33 -1.60
N ALA A 57 -10.15 -10.79 -1.80
CA ALA A 57 -9.84 -12.06 -2.45
C ALA A 57 -10.53 -13.27 -1.80
N LYS A 58 -10.76 -13.24 -0.50
CA LYS A 58 -11.46 -14.32 0.23
C LYS A 58 -12.98 -14.28 0.14
N TYR A 59 -13.55 -13.22 -0.45
CA TYR A 59 -15.01 -13.01 -0.54
C TYR A 59 -15.54 -13.02 -1.97
N PHE A 60 -14.67 -12.95 -2.97
CA PHE A 60 -15.04 -12.94 -4.37
C PHE A 60 -14.32 -14.05 -5.14
N GLU A 61 -14.98 -14.60 -6.17
CA GLU A 61 -14.35 -15.61 -7.04
C GLU A 61 -13.15 -15.02 -7.79
N ARG A 62 -13.24 -13.74 -8.17
CA ARG A 62 -12.21 -13.00 -8.92
C ARG A 62 -12.12 -11.57 -8.40
N VAL A 63 -10.91 -11.08 -8.29
CA VAL A 63 -10.62 -9.67 -7.99
C VAL A 63 -9.75 -9.13 -9.12
N GLU A 64 -10.19 -8.09 -9.81
CA GLU A 64 -9.43 -7.47 -10.89
C GLU A 64 -9.00 -6.05 -10.48
N ILE A 65 -7.71 -5.78 -10.56
CA ILE A 65 -7.13 -4.45 -10.30
C ILE A 65 -6.85 -3.80 -11.64
N LEU A 66 -7.41 -2.61 -11.88
CA LEU A 66 -7.17 -1.82 -13.08
C LEU A 66 -6.28 -0.63 -12.72
N GLU A 67 -5.05 -0.62 -13.25
CA GLU A 67 -4.07 0.44 -12.99
C GLU A 67 -3.75 1.19 -14.29
N ARG A 68 -3.89 2.52 -14.26
CA ARG A 68 -3.64 3.38 -15.41
C ARG A 68 -2.18 3.43 -15.84
N ASP A 69 -1.25 3.36 -14.85
CA ASP A 69 0.17 3.39 -15.12
C ASP A 69 0.66 2.04 -15.66
N ARG A 70 1.68 2.08 -16.49
CA ARG A 70 2.45 0.89 -16.83
C ARG A 70 3.36 0.54 -15.65
N LEU A 71 3.13 -0.62 -15.04
CA LEU A 71 3.89 -1.07 -13.88
C LEU A 71 5.16 -1.81 -14.30
N ALA A 72 6.31 -1.37 -13.80
CA ALA A 72 7.58 -2.04 -14.01
C ALA A 72 7.73 -3.27 -13.09
N ALA A 73 8.55 -4.24 -13.50
CA ALA A 73 8.88 -5.42 -12.69
C ALA A 73 9.79 -5.09 -11.48
N THR A 74 10.42 -3.91 -11.50
CA THR A 74 11.32 -3.41 -10.45
C THR A 74 10.69 -2.24 -9.71
N ALA A 75 11.24 -1.91 -8.53
CA ALA A 75 10.86 -0.70 -7.79
C ALA A 75 11.31 0.54 -8.58
N GLY A 76 10.38 1.45 -8.83
CA GLY A 76 10.66 2.67 -9.59
C GLY A 76 9.55 3.69 -9.42
N SER A 77 9.90 4.95 -9.64
CA SER A 77 8.97 6.07 -9.62
C SER A 77 7.93 5.96 -10.74
N ARG A 78 6.71 6.41 -10.44
CA ARG A 78 5.63 6.48 -11.43
C ARG A 78 4.73 7.70 -11.20
N SER A 79 4.03 8.13 -12.22
CA SER A 79 3.19 9.34 -12.17
C SER A 79 2.06 9.25 -11.13
N GLY A 80 1.56 8.07 -10.85
CA GLY A 80 0.52 7.84 -9.84
C GLY A 80 0.98 8.00 -8.40
N THR A 81 2.29 8.08 -8.13
CA THR A 81 2.87 8.17 -6.78
C THR A 81 3.92 9.29 -6.67
N PRO A 82 3.55 10.58 -6.85
CA PRO A 82 4.51 11.70 -6.89
C PRO A 82 5.33 11.87 -5.60
N GLN A 83 4.84 11.33 -4.47
CA GLN A 83 5.52 11.35 -3.16
C GLN A 83 6.62 10.29 -3.02
N ASP A 84 6.90 9.49 -4.03
CA ASP A 84 7.83 8.37 -3.97
C ASP A 84 9.31 8.77 -3.86
N ARG A 85 9.62 10.05 -4.06
CA ARG A 85 10.98 10.61 -3.96
C ARG A 85 11.43 10.85 -2.52
N HIS A 86 10.52 10.75 -1.55
CA HIS A 86 10.81 10.96 -0.14
C HIS A 86 10.94 9.63 0.61
N PRO A 87 11.71 9.58 1.73
CA PRO A 87 11.75 8.39 2.57
C PRO A 87 10.36 8.10 3.15
N HIS A 88 10.05 6.82 3.28
CA HIS A 88 8.79 6.36 3.86
C HIS A 88 9.06 5.39 5.00
N GLY A 89 8.31 5.57 6.09
CA GLY A 89 8.26 4.62 7.19
C GLY A 89 6.88 3.95 7.23
N LEU A 90 6.84 2.64 7.13
CA LEU A 90 5.61 1.89 7.32
C LEU A 90 5.41 1.66 8.83
N LEU A 91 4.53 2.47 9.42
CA LEU A 91 4.26 2.46 10.84
C LEU A 91 3.67 1.11 11.31
N ALA A 92 3.87 0.78 12.57
CA ALA A 92 3.48 -0.50 13.18
C ALA A 92 2.01 -0.89 12.92
N GLY A 93 1.08 0.07 12.92
CA GLY A 93 -0.34 -0.18 12.63
C GLY A 93 -0.57 -0.63 11.18
N GLY A 94 -0.01 0.12 10.22
CA GLY A 94 -0.08 -0.20 8.80
C GLY A 94 0.62 -1.51 8.46
N LEU A 95 1.81 -1.73 9.04
CA LEU A 95 2.57 -2.97 8.87
C LEU A 95 1.79 -4.20 9.34
N ARG A 96 1.18 -4.14 10.54
CA ARG A 96 0.31 -5.22 11.05
C ARG A 96 -0.93 -5.44 10.19
N ALA A 97 -1.55 -4.38 9.70
CA ALA A 97 -2.73 -4.49 8.84
C ALA A 97 -2.39 -5.19 7.51
N LEU A 98 -1.31 -4.78 6.85
CA LEU A 98 -0.86 -5.41 5.61
C LEU A 98 -0.41 -6.86 5.80
N ASP A 99 0.27 -7.17 6.91
CA ASP A 99 0.69 -8.54 7.22
C ASP A 99 -0.49 -9.48 7.52
N ARG A 100 -1.60 -8.96 8.06
CA ARG A 100 -2.87 -9.71 8.19
C ARG A 100 -3.57 -9.98 6.86
N ILE A 101 -3.45 -9.05 5.91
CA ILE A 101 -4.01 -9.21 4.57
C ILE A 101 -3.15 -10.17 3.75
N PHE A 102 -1.85 -9.97 3.78
CA PHE A 102 -0.85 -10.75 3.05
C PHE A 102 0.17 -11.32 4.04
N SER A 103 -0.12 -12.50 4.56
CA SER A 103 0.76 -13.16 5.54
C SER A 103 2.20 -13.24 5.06
N GLY A 104 3.16 -12.79 5.89
CA GLY A 104 4.57 -12.73 5.56
C GLY A 104 5.01 -11.48 4.79
N PHE A 105 4.12 -10.51 4.56
CA PHE A 105 4.47 -9.24 3.91
C PHE A 105 5.60 -8.51 4.64
N LYS A 106 5.54 -8.49 5.98
CA LYS A 106 6.55 -7.84 6.82
C LYS A 106 7.95 -8.45 6.60
N HIS A 107 8.02 -9.78 6.55
CA HIS A 107 9.26 -10.51 6.28
C HIS A 107 9.80 -10.22 4.87
N ASP A 108 8.94 -10.28 3.85
CA ASP A 108 9.36 -10.02 2.46
C ASP A 108 9.84 -8.58 2.27
N LEU A 109 9.19 -7.62 2.93
CA LEU A 109 9.59 -6.22 2.83
C LEU A 109 10.98 -6.00 3.45
N ALA A 110 11.25 -6.61 4.59
CA ALA A 110 12.56 -6.56 5.22
C ALA A 110 13.62 -7.29 4.36
N ALA A 111 13.31 -8.49 3.85
CA ALA A 111 14.20 -9.23 2.95
C ALA A 111 14.49 -8.49 1.64
N ALA A 112 13.57 -7.63 1.20
CA ALA A 112 13.76 -6.77 0.02
C ALA A 112 14.62 -5.52 0.29
N GLY A 113 15.07 -5.31 1.54
CA GLY A 113 15.98 -4.22 1.91
C GLY A 113 15.32 -3.08 2.71
N ALA A 114 14.10 -3.27 3.23
CA ALA A 114 13.55 -2.32 4.18
C ALA A 114 14.30 -2.39 5.51
N VAL A 115 14.60 -1.23 6.08
CA VAL A 115 15.38 -1.12 7.32
C VAL A 115 14.42 -1.12 8.52
N PRO A 116 14.53 -2.10 9.45
CA PRO A 116 13.80 -2.05 10.70
C PRO A 116 14.37 -0.95 11.61
N VAL A 117 13.48 -0.17 12.19
CA VAL A 117 13.82 0.91 13.11
C VAL A 117 12.94 0.77 14.36
N THR A 118 13.57 0.55 15.52
CA THR A 118 12.87 0.57 16.80
C THR A 118 12.78 2.00 17.30
N PHE A 119 11.55 2.47 17.43
CA PHE A 119 11.27 3.85 17.80
C PHE A 119 11.89 4.20 19.16
N ALA A 120 12.53 5.37 19.23
CA ALA A 120 13.24 5.89 20.40
C ALA A 120 14.48 5.08 20.88
N ARG A 121 14.75 3.90 20.34
CA ARG A 121 16.01 3.19 20.54
C ARG A 121 17.01 3.56 19.42
N ASP A 122 16.56 3.40 18.16
CA ASP A 122 17.40 3.58 16.96
C ASP A 122 17.29 4.99 16.37
N VAL A 123 16.42 5.84 16.95
CA VAL A 123 16.21 7.23 16.54
C VAL A 123 16.54 8.14 17.69
N GLN A 124 17.45 9.09 17.47
CA GLN A 124 17.73 10.16 18.42
C GLN A 124 16.78 11.32 18.21
N PHE A 125 16.14 11.74 19.27
CA PHE A 125 15.26 12.91 19.29
C PHE A 125 15.94 14.03 20.06
N GLU A 126 16.08 15.17 19.40
CA GLU A 126 16.57 16.39 20.02
C GLU A 126 15.49 17.47 19.93
N ARG A 127 15.24 18.13 21.03
CA ARG A 127 14.32 19.26 21.13
C ARG A 127 15.08 20.49 21.59
N PRO A 128 14.87 21.67 20.98
CA PRO A 128 15.55 22.90 21.36
C PRO A 128 15.36 23.31 22.81
N ASP A 129 14.21 22.97 23.42
CA ASP A 129 13.82 23.33 24.79
C ASP A 129 14.21 22.30 25.85
N VAL A 130 14.55 21.06 25.45
CA VAL A 130 14.80 19.93 26.38
C VAL A 130 16.17 19.29 26.14
N GLY A 131 16.77 19.49 24.97
CA GLY A 131 17.97 18.79 24.53
C GLY A 131 17.70 17.39 23.99
N VAL A 132 18.69 16.52 24.06
CA VAL A 132 18.62 15.13 23.59
C VAL A 132 17.76 14.29 24.53
N LEU A 133 16.71 13.67 23.99
CA LEU A 133 15.87 12.76 24.76
C LEU A 133 16.58 11.41 24.97
N PRO A 134 16.41 10.77 26.14
CA PRO A 134 17.04 9.50 26.42
C PRO A 134 16.52 8.40 25.47
N LYS A 135 17.42 7.59 24.96
CA LYS A 135 17.06 6.42 24.15
C LYS A 135 16.35 5.37 25.02
N ARG A 136 15.20 4.90 24.56
CA ARG A 136 14.42 3.87 25.26
C ARG A 136 13.67 3.00 24.26
N ASP A 137 13.68 1.69 24.47
CA ASP A 137 12.88 0.77 23.68
C ASP A 137 11.43 0.70 24.23
N PHE A 138 10.46 1.04 23.39
CA PHE A 138 9.04 0.95 23.68
C PHE A 138 8.38 -0.27 23.01
N GLY A 139 9.15 -1.17 22.41
CA GLY A 139 8.62 -2.31 21.65
C GLY A 139 7.89 -1.91 20.36
N ILE A 140 8.11 -0.70 19.86
CA ILE A 140 7.47 -0.19 18.63
C ILE A 140 8.52 -0.14 17.54
N SER A 141 8.40 -1.03 16.55
CA SER A 141 9.26 -1.03 15.36
C SER A 141 8.48 -0.64 14.11
N VAL A 142 9.16 0.04 13.21
CA VAL A 142 8.67 0.42 11.89
C VAL A 142 9.61 -0.14 10.83
N LEU A 143 9.14 -0.27 9.59
CA LEU A 143 10.01 -0.58 8.45
C LEU A 143 10.17 0.66 7.58
N CYS A 144 11.39 1.14 7.46
CA CYS A 144 11.74 2.25 6.60
C CYS A 144 12.19 1.73 5.24
N ALA A 145 11.59 2.23 4.18
CA ALA A 145 11.90 1.86 2.81
C ALA A 145 11.48 2.97 1.85
N THR A 146 11.89 2.89 0.60
CA THR A 146 11.33 3.77 -0.43
C THR A 146 9.88 3.37 -0.74
N ARG A 147 9.05 4.32 -1.09
CA ARG A 147 7.65 4.04 -1.49
C ARG A 147 7.56 3.03 -2.63
N PRO A 148 8.39 3.12 -3.70
CA PRO A 148 8.40 2.12 -4.76
C PRO A 148 8.70 0.70 -4.28
N LEU A 149 9.60 0.54 -3.30
CA LEU A 149 9.92 -0.78 -2.75
C LEU A 149 8.74 -1.37 -1.99
N ILE A 150 8.12 -0.58 -1.11
CA ILE A 150 6.92 -1.00 -0.35
C ILE A 150 5.81 -1.46 -1.31
N GLU A 151 5.55 -0.66 -2.35
CA GLU A 151 4.50 -0.95 -3.33
C GLU A 151 4.82 -2.18 -4.18
N LEU A 152 6.09 -2.35 -4.59
CA LEU A 152 6.52 -3.54 -5.34
C LEU A 152 6.31 -4.84 -4.56
N VAL A 153 6.72 -4.85 -3.28
CA VAL A 153 6.56 -6.05 -2.44
C VAL A 153 5.08 -6.35 -2.22
N LEU A 154 4.27 -5.33 -1.94
CA LEU A 154 2.83 -5.49 -1.78
C LEU A 154 2.17 -6.00 -3.06
N ARG A 155 2.56 -5.47 -4.20
CA ARG A 155 2.07 -5.90 -5.52
C ARG A 155 2.40 -7.36 -5.79
N ARG A 156 3.65 -7.79 -5.54
CA ARG A 156 4.06 -9.20 -5.71
C ARG A 156 3.23 -10.14 -4.84
N ARG A 157 2.91 -9.72 -3.62
CA ARG A 157 2.01 -10.47 -2.75
C ARG A 157 0.59 -10.55 -3.30
N ALA A 158 0.06 -9.46 -3.84
CA ALA A 158 -1.26 -9.46 -4.47
C ALA A 158 -1.28 -10.35 -5.73
N GLU A 159 -0.28 -10.26 -6.59
CA GLU A 159 -0.14 -11.08 -7.81
C GLU A 159 0.03 -12.58 -7.51
N ALA A 160 0.58 -12.94 -6.35
CA ALA A 160 0.70 -14.32 -5.89
C ALA A 160 -0.63 -14.94 -5.42
N VAL A 161 -1.69 -14.14 -5.22
CA VAL A 161 -3.01 -14.64 -4.85
C VAL A 161 -3.75 -15.10 -6.11
N ALA A 162 -4.10 -16.38 -6.17
CA ALA A 162 -4.58 -17.05 -7.39
C ALA A 162 -5.80 -16.42 -8.07
N ASN A 163 -6.67 -15.76 -7.31
CA ASN A 163 -7.87 -15.11 -7.84
C ASN A 163 -7.76 -13.59 -7.97
N ILE A 164 -6.57 -13.02 -7.80
CA ILE A 164 -6.30 -11.61 -8.09
C ILE A 164 -5.64 -11.49 -9.47
N THR A 165 -6.18 -10.64 -10.31
CA THR A 165 -5.57 -10.27 -11.61
C THR A 165 -5.29 -8.78 -11.63
N LEU A 166 -4.04 -8.39 -11.93
CA LEU A 166 -3.66 -7.00 -12.10
C LEU A 166 -3.46 -6.68 -13.57
N ARG A 167 -4.19 -5.67 -14.06
CA ARG A 167 -4.08 -5.14 -15.41
C ARG A 167 -3.45 -3.76 -15.37
N SER A 168 -2.17 -3.68 -15.70
CA SER A 168 -1.47 -2.40 -15.87
C SER A 168 -1.84 -1.75 -17.20
N ALA A 169 -1.54 -0.46 -17.36
CA ALA A 169 -1.91 0.35 -18.52
C ALA A 169 -3.42 0.25 -18.86
N SER A 170 -4.27 0.19 -17.83
CA SER A 170 -5.71 0.06 -17.94
C SER A 170 -6.38 1.21 -17.19
N ARG A 171 -6.71 2.28 -17.92
CA ARG A 171 -7.25 3.51 -17.36
C ARG A 171 -8.77 3.46 -17.31
N VAL A 172 -9.34 3.35 -16.12
CA VAL A 172 -10.79 3.48 -15.91
C VAL A 172 -11.23 4.89 -16.29
N ILE A 173 -12.28 4.97 -17.09
CA ILE A 173 -12.87 6.22 -17.59
C ILE A 173 -14.27 6.46 -17.03
N GLY A 174 -14.91 5.44 -16.46
CA GLY A 174 -16.20 5.57 -15.82
C GLY A 174 -16.62 4.32 -15.06
N ILE A 175 -17.46 4.51 -14.06
CA ILE A 175 -18.18 3.45 -13.36
C ILE A 175 -19.57 3.33 -14.02
N VAL A 176 -19.98 2.11 -14.35
CA VAL A 176 -21.23 1.83 -15.03
C VAL A 176 -22.32 1.59 -14.00
N PRO A 177 -23.38 2.40 -13.97
CA PRO A 177 -24.51 2.18 -13.08
C PRO A 177 -25.29 0.90 -13.47
N ALA A 178 -25.91 0.27 -12.49
CA ALA A 178 -26.88 -0.79 -12.72
C ALA A 178 -28.15 -0.22 -13.34
N ALA A 179 -28.93 -1.09 -14.01
CA ALA A 179 -30.27 -0.72 -14.52
C ALA A 179 -31.15 -0.19 -13.38
N GLY A 180 -31.80 0.93 -13.61
CA GLY A 180 -32.59 1.61 -12.58
C GLY A 180 -31.82 2.44 -11.57
N GLY A 181 -30.47 2.54 -11.69
CA GLY A 181 -29.63 3.44 -10.88
C GLY A 181 -29.42 3.00 -9.42
N ALA A 182 -29.89 1.81 -9.00
CA ALA A 182 -29.81 1.37 -7.60
C ALA A 182 -28.42 0.82 -7.17
N GLY A 183 -27.41 0.92 -8.02
CA GLY A 183 -26.06 0.40 -7.73
C GLY A 183 -25.13 0.53 -8.93
N VAL A 184 -24.06 -0.26 -8.91
CA VAL A 184 -23.08 -0.32 -10.00
C VAL A 184 -23.08 -1.70 -10.65
N ARG A 185 -22.81 -1.74 -11.96
CA ARG A 185 -22.69 -2.97 -12.74
C ARG A 185 -21.25 -3.30 -13.12
N GLY A 186 -20.36 -2.33 -13.08
CA GLY A 186 -18.98 -2.53 -13.51
C GLY A 186 -18.28 -1.22 -13.85
N VAL A 187 -17.27 -1.31 -14.69
CA VAL A 187 -16.46 -0.16 -15.12
C VAL A 187 -16.23 -0.16 -16.62
N GLN A 188 -16.00 1.02 -17.18
CA GLN A 188 -15.46 1.23 -18.52
C GLN A 188 -14.01 1.68 -18.40
N PHE A 189 -13.13 1.14 -19.21
CA PHE A 189 -11.71 1.48 -19.21
C PHE A 189 -11.10 1.42 -20.62
N VAL A 190 -9.97 2.08 -20.77
CA VAL A 190 -9.13 2.00 -21.96
C VAL A 190 -7.92 1.15 -21.61
N ASN A 191 -7.70 0.07 -22.33
CA ASN A 191 -6.57 -0.82 -22.12
C ASN A 191 -5.27 -0.28 -22.74
N GLY A 192 -4.14 -0.98 -22.51
CA GLY A 192 -2.82 -0.60 -23.00
C GLY A 192 -2.66 -0.53 -24.53
N SER A 193 -3.60 -1.08 -25.30
CA SER A 193 -3.67 -0.96 -26.78
C SER A 193 -4.62 0.14 -27.24
N GLY A 194 -5.18 0.94 -26.35
CA GLY A 194 -6.11 2.02 -26.65
C GLY A 194 -7.55 1.57 -26.91
N ARG A 195 -7.90 0.30 -26.68
CA ARG A 195 -9.26 -0.21 -26.87
C ARG A 195 -10.13 0.12 -25.66
N PHE A 196 -11.38 0.48 -25.96
CA PHE A 196 -12.43 0.64 -24.95
C PHE A 196 -13.00 -0.73 -24.59
N GLU A 197 -13.07 -1.01 -23.31
CA GLU A 197 -13.61 -2.24 -22.76
C GLU A 197 -14.58 -1.93 -21.62
N THR A 198 -15.55 -2.82 -21.43
CA THR A 198 -16.45 -2.79 -20.26
C THR A 198 -16.25 -4.11 -19.50
N LEU A 199 -16.16 -4.02 -18.19
CA LEU A 199 -16.00 -5.16 -17.31
C LEU A 199 -17.09 -5.12 -16.23
N ASP A 200 -17.94 -6.14 -16.21
CA ASP A 200 -19.00 -6.26 -15.22
C ASP A 200 -18.44 -6.68 -13.85
N ALA A 201 -19.04 -6.19 -12.78
CA ALA A 201 -18.66 -6.48 -11.39
C ALA A 201 -19.85 -6.40 -10.44
N ASP A 202 -19.78 -7.19 -9.37
CA ASP A 202 -20.72 -7.15 -8.26
C ASP A 202 -20.31 -6.08 -7.23
N LEU A 203 -19.01 -5.70 -7.21
CA LEU A 203 -18.46 -4.65 -6.37
C LEU A 203 -17.39 -3.87 -7.15
N VAL A 204 -17.42 -2.55 -7.02
CA VAL A 204 -16.36 -1.65 -7.50
C VAL A 204 -15.79 -0.89 -6.31
N VAL A 205 -14.48 -0.95 -6.14
CA VAL A 205 -13.74 -0.17 -5.14
C VAL A 205 -12.92 0.90 -5.86
N ASP A 206 -13.21 2.15 -5.58
CA ASP A 206 -12.44 3.29 -6.09
C ASP A 206 -11.27 3.59 -5.15
N ALA A 207 -10.09 3.15 -5.55
CA ALA A 207 -8.81 3.44 -4.91
C ALA A 207 -7.89 4.26 -5.83
N SER A 208 -8.49 5.04 -6.74
CA SER A 208 -7.79 5.84 -7.76
C SER A 208 -7.00 7.05 -7.20
N GLY A 209 -7.07 7.26 -5.89
CA GLY A 209 -6.42 8.37 -5.20
C GLY A 209 -7.07 9.71 -5.55
N ARG A 210 -6.35 10.56 -6.28
CA ARG A 210 -6.88 11.87 -6.72
C ARG A 210 -7.80 11.78 -7.93
N GLY A 211 -8.01 10.61 -8.51
CA GLY A 211 -9.07 10.37 -9.48
C GLY A 211 -10.44 10.57 -8.81
N ALA A 212 -11.46 10.78 -9.59
CA ALA A 212 -12.80 11.01 -9.05
C ALA A 212 -13.89 10.23 -9.81
N PRO A 213 -13.66 8.97 -10.22
CA PRO A 213 -14.67 8.22 -10.96
C PRO A 213 -15.95 8.03 -10.16
N THR A 214 -15.86 7.88 -8.83
CA THR A 214 -17.04 7.78 -7.95
C THR A 214 -17.81 9.11 -7.91
N LEU A 215 -17.13 10.25 -7.76
CA LEU A 215 -17.80 11.56 -7.74
C LEU A 215 -18.48 11.83 -9.08
N SER A 216 -17.83 11.48 -10.19
CA SER A 216 -18.41 11.61 -11.52
C SER A 216 -19.66 10.74 -11.71
N LEU A 217 -19.68 9.54 -11.12
CA LEU A 217 -20.87 8.67 -11.10
C LEU A 217 -22.01 9.31 -10.30
N LEU A 218 -21.72 9.84 -9.09
CA LEU A 218 -22.74 10.50 -8.26
C LEU A 218 -23.38 11.67 -8.99
N ASP A 219 -22.58 12.50 -9.65
CA ASP A 219 -23.07 13.62 -10.45
C ASP A 219 -23.96 13.16 -11.61
N ALA A 220 -23.50 12.12 -12.35
CA ALA A 220 -24.27 11.57 -13.49
C ALA A 220 -25.60 10.96 -13.08
N LEU A 221 -25.72 10.47 -11.85
CA LEU A 221 -26.94 9.91 -11.29
C LEU A 221 -27.79 10.95 -10.52
N CYS A 222 -27.34 12.20 -10.46
CA CYS A 222 -27.93 13.25 -9.63
C CYS A 222 -28.04 12.83 -8.14
N TRP A 223 -27.08 12.08 -7.66
CA TRP A 223 -26.96 11.70 -6.25
C TRP A 223 -26.14 12.71 -5.47
N ASP A 224 -26.48 12.90 -4.22
CA ASP A 224 -25.72 13.81 -3.34
C ASP A 224 -24.28 13.34 -3.17
N ARG A 225 -23.35 14.30 -3.28
CA ARG A 225 -21.96 14.05 -2.91
C ARG A 225 -21.84 13.99 -1.39
N PRO A 226 -20.96 13.13 -0.85
CA PRO A 226 -20.66 13.15 0.58
C PRO A 226 -20.13 14.53 1.01
N GLN A 227 -20.48 14.93 2.22
CA GLN A 227 -19.93 16.16 2.80
C GLN A 227 -18.40 16.05 2.90
N MET A 228 -17.71 17.07 2.41
CA MET A 228 -16.25 17.14 2.43
C MET A 228 -15.80 18.22 3.41
N THR A 229 -14.83 17.86 4.27
CA THR A 229 -14.11 18.83 5.11
C THR A 229 -12.67 18.88 4.62
N GLU A 230 -12.19 20.05 4.26
CA GLU A 230 -10.83 20.28 3.81
C GLU A 230 -10.04 21.05 4.86
N ILE A 231 -8.88 20.51 5.23
CA ILE A 231 -7.91 21.18 6.10
C ILE A 231 -6.64 21.39 5.27
N GLY A 232 -6.43 22.63 4.83
CA GLY A 232 -5.26 23.03 4.06
C GLY A 232 -4.06 23.28 4.98
N VAL A 233 -2.91 22.70 4.61
CA VAL A 233 -1.60 23.01 5.20
C VAL A 233 -0.60 23.24 4.07
N ASP A 234 0.26 24.23 4.22
CA ASP A 234 1.35 24.50 3.28
C ASP A 234 2.65 24.02 3.89
N ILE A 235 3.06 22.81 3.53
CA ILE A 235 4.29 22.17 4.02
C ILE A 235 5.13 21.73 2.83
N THR A 236 6.38 22.19 2.79
CA THR A 236 7.36 21.78 1.79
C THR A 236 8.39 20.83 2.41
N TYR A 237 8.62 19.70 1.76
CA TYR A 237 9.67 18.75 2.12
C TYR A 237 10.79 18.78 1.09
N ALA A 238 12.03 18.75 1.57
CA ALA A 238 13.20 18.49 0.76
C ALA A 238 13.89 17.21 1.27
N THR A 239 14.35 16.37 0.35
CA THR A 239 15.09 15.15 0.67
C THR A 239 16.37 15.12 -0.12
N ALA A 240 17.49 14.86 0.56
CA ALA A 240 18.79 14.61 -0.03
C ALA A 240 19.25 13.20 0.36
N VAL A 241 19.84 12.49 -0.58
CA VAL A 241 20.55 11.22 -0.30
C VAL A 241 22.02 11.58 -0.08
N VAL A 242 22.54 11.18 1.07
CA VAL A 242 23.95 11.39 1.44
C VAL A 242 24.64 10.05 1.65
N GLU A 243 25.90 9.98 1.28
CA GLU A 243 26.74 8.82 1.56
C GLU A 243 27.37 9.02 2.94
N ILE A 244 27.18 8.04 3.84
CA ILE A 244 27.76 8.08 5.18
C ILE A 244 29.06 7.30 5.15
N PRO A 245 30.21 7.91 5.49
CA PRO A 245 31.49 7.20 5.55
C PRO A 245 31.44 6.02 6.54
N PRO A 246 32.15 4.90 6.27
CA PRO A 246 32.09 3.68 7.08
C PRO A 246 32.43 3.85 8.57
N HIS A 247 33.05 4.98 8.96
CA HIS A 247 33.45 5.26 10.33
C HIS A 247 32.83 6.54 10.91
N ALA A 248 31.78 7.08 10.24
CA ALA A 248 31.02 8.18 10.80
C ALA A 248 30.15 7.64 11.94
N THR A 249 30.64 7.75 13.17
CA THR A 249 29.86 7.54 14.37
C THR A 249 29.29 8.88 14.84
N SER A 250 28.01 8.92 15.18
CA SER A 250 27.47 10.03 15.98
C SER A 250 28.05 9.91 17.40
N GLU A 251 28.85 10.86 17.81
CA GLU A 251 29.17 11.06 19.23
C GLU A 251 27.97 11.60 20.00
#